data_6b92a5521b01d3a2b8ffe8086853934a
#
_entry.id   6b92a5521b01d3a2b8ffe8086853934a
#
_cell.length_a   1.000
_cell.length_b   1.000
_cell.length_c   1.000
_cell.angle_alpha   90.00
_cell.angle_beta   90.00
_cell.angle_gamma   90.00
#
_symmetry.space_group_name_H-M   'P 1'
#
loop_
_entity.id
_entity.type
_entity.pdbx_description
1 polymer ?
#
loop_
_entity_poly.entity_id
_entity_poly.type
_entity_poly.pdbx_seq_one_letter_code
_entity_poly.pdbx_strand_id
1 'polypeptide(L)'
;MKELDKNPETTLEFAREAHERWLIKNNKNDLDKAIEYYSKTLSANPNIPESYYRLALLLWESGQISLTTAIDKCRLALTVCPKNVNARLYTGYFLKLAEKYDEAEKEFKTAVNIAPLSSSRARLNLGLLNFEKLLNREISVPTVAKSLYYLASGALIGAFDYPCIRMSIQKVRERFRVGKYLFTANVLKAFGLAKNALSIYKRACKKTGRYEIFNKLIGDIAVEGENVSAALASYERVLLVNPNDREALLKKATILQTYFPERSDEAIQAYTRALDTDGERDYIYYELGHLYLKNKDMINSVNAFKLAVEEDKMNPYFHNALGFALFSTGQYDDAEDHYLVAINLNPEPEWTATVCRAVALIYSDVQKKPEKAKRMYLQSLSLFADCADTYASLGDIYFDEEDYDKAVEYYSKAIELNTTDGYVYNKFATALWQKDFIEEAIIAFKNAIKAAPDYAPIYNNLGAVYLDGKQMYHQAKDCFEKAVELDETYAMAYFNAGRAYEMLNDKVSAAKYYGKALELNKVKKEIKDIDIEEIIRSLFEV
;
A
#
# COMPACT_ATOMS: atom_id res chain seq x y z
N MET A 1 -0.43 41.04 -8.64
CA MET A 1 0.36 40.33 -9.67
C MET A 1 1.64 41.06 -10.13
N LYS A 2 1.77 42.38 -9.91
CA LYS A 2 2.99 43.15 -10.32
C LYS A 2 4.11 43.24 -9.27
N GLU A 3 3.92 42.75 -8.03
CA GLU A 3 4.96 42.72 -6.97
C GLU A 3 5.68 41.37 -6.82
N LEU A 4 5.15 40.33 -7.45
CA LEU A 4 5.69 38.96 -7.41
C LEU A 4 7.03 38.79 -8.15
N ASP A 5 7.36 39.68 -9.07
CA ASP A 5 8.54 39.57 -9.94
C ASP A 5 9.87 40.06 -9.30
N LYS A 6 9.88 40.51 -8.06
CA LYS A 6 11.05 41.19 -7.48
C LYS A 6 11.77 40.44 -6.33
N ASN A 7 11.13 39.43 -5.70
CA ASN A 7 11.77 38.71 -4.62
C ASN A 7 11.91 37.20 -4.97
N PRO A 8 13.12 36.70 -5.22
CA PRO A 8 13.36 35.29 -5.54
C PRO A 8 12.90 34.32 -4.45
N GLU A 9 12.93 34.69 -3.17
CA GLU A 9 12.53 33.85 -2.05
C GLU A 9 11.01 33.63 -2.03
N THR A 10 10.22 34.70 -2.23
CA THR A 10 8.77 34.57 -2.34
C THR A 10 8.34 33.79 -3.59
N THR A 11 9.05 33.96 -4.70
CA THR A 11 8.80 33.18 -5.93
C THR A 11 9.12 31.70 -5.71
N LEU A 12 10.15 31.38 -4.94
CA LEU A 12 10.50 29.99 -4.56
C LEU A 12 9.42 29.36 -3.67
N GLU A 13 8.84 30.09 -2.73
CA GLU A 13 7.72 29.62 -1.91
C GLU A 13 6.50 29.29 -2.76
N PHE A 14 6.13 30.16 -3.69
CA PHE A 14 5.05 29.88 -4.65
C PHE A 14 5.35 28.68 -5.55
N ALA A 15 6.61 28.49 -5.93
CA ALA A 15 7.03 27.30 -6.68
C ALA A 15 6.83 26.02 -5.88
N ARG A 16 7.20 26.02 -4.58
CA ARG A 16 6.99 24.88 -3.66
C ARG A 16 5.50 24.60 -3.47
N GLU A 17 4.70 25.63 -3.20
CA GLU A 17 3.24 25.46 -3.06
C GLU A 17 2.56 24.95 -4.33
N ALA A 18 2.95 25.45 -5.50
CA ALA A 18 2.41 24.97 -6.77
C ALA A 18 2.82 23.50 -7.02
N HIS A 19 4.05 23.14 -6.68
CA HIS A 19 4.56 21.78 -6.76
C HIS A 19 3.78 20.85 -5.81
N GLU A 20 3.56 21.26 -4.56
CA GLU A 20 2.76 20.50 -3.58
C GLU A 20 1.31 20.32 -4.06
N ARG A 21 0.66 21.40 -4.57
CA ARG A 21 -0.69 21.30 -5.14
C ARG A 21 -0.76 20.38 -6.36
N TRP A 22 0.28 20.39 -7.20
CA TRP A 22 0.35 19.44 -8.32
C TRP A 22 0.45 18.00 -7.83
N LEU A 23 1.28 17.72 -6.84
CA LEU A 23 1.39 16.39 -6.23
C LEU A 23 0.05 15.89 -5.66
N ILE A 24 -0.75 16.80 -5.06
CA ILE A 24 -2.06 16.46 -4.48
C ILE A 24 -3.14 16.29 -5.56
N LYS A 25 -3.20 17.19 -6.55
CA LYS A 25 -4.34 17.30 -7.46
C LYS A 25 -4.08 16.74 -8.86
N ASN A 26 -2.86 16.32 -9.15
CA ASN A 26 -2.40 15.94 -10.49
C ASN A 26 -2.88 16.88 -11.60
N ASN A 27 -2.94 18.17 -11.28
CA ASN A 27 -3.48 19.18 -12.18
C ASN A 27 -2.35 19.77 -13.03
N LYS A 28 -2.45 19.61 -14.34
CA LYS A 28 -1.47 20.15 -15.29
C LYS A 28 -1.20 21.65 -15.09
N ASN A 29 -2.21 22.42 -14.72
CA ASN A 29 -2.07 23.87 -14.47
C ASN A 29 -1.14 24.16 -13.26
N ASP A 30 -1.18 23.34 -12.20
CA ASP A 30 -0.28 23.49 -11.05
C ASP A 30 1.14 23.02 -11.38
N LEU A 31 1.30 22.00 -12.21
CA LEU A 31 2.59 21.58 -12.76
C LEU A 31 3.23 22.71 -13.59
N ASP A 32 2.47 23.26 -14.53
CA ASP A 32 2.96 24.34 -15.40
C ASP A 32 3.34 25.59 -14.57
N LYS A 33 2.55 25.91 -13.52
CA LYS A 33 2.89 26.97 -12.56
C LYS A 33 4.15 26.68 -11.76
N ALA A 34 4.33 25.44 -11.29
CA ALA A 34 5.54 25.07 -10.54
C ALA A 34 6.79 25.21 -11.43
N ILE A 35 6.71 24.73 -12.67
CA ILE A 35 7.78 24.89 -13.67
C ILE A 35 8.06 26.36 -13.95
N GLU A 36 7.02 27.17 -14.14
CA GLU A 36 7.15 28.61 -14.37
C GLU A 36 7.81 29.34 -13.21
N TYR A 37 7.34 29.09 -11.98
CA TYR A 37 7.89 29.73 -10.79
C TYR A 37 9.34 29.32 -10.49
N TYR A 38 9.70 28.01 -10.60
CA TYR A 38 11.11 27.61 -10.47
C TYR A 38 11.98 28.23 -11.56
N SER A 39 11.47 28.35 -12.78
CA SER A 39 12.18 29.02 -13.88
C SER A 39 12.37 30.51 -13.63
N LYS A 40 11.34 31.22 -13.12
CA LYS A 40 11.40 32.62 -12.72
C LYS A 40 12.38 32.83 -11.55
N THR A 41 12.35 31.93 -10.56
CA THR A 41 13.29 31.96 -9.43
C THR A 41 14.73 31.88 -9.92
N LEU A 42 15.02 30.98 -10.86
CA LEU A 42 16.37 30.86 -11.46
C LEU A 42 16.77 32.08 -12.30
N SER A 43 15.82 32.68 -13.01
CA SER A 43 16.08 33.91 -13.78
C SER A 43 16.36 35.11 -12.90
N ALA A 44 15.69 35.19 -11.74
CA ALA A 44 15.87 36.27 -10.77
C ALA A 44 17.11 36.05 -9.87
N ASN A 45 17.37 34.80 -9.48
CA ASN A 45 18.53 34.44 -8.67
C ASN A 45 19.06 33.03 -9.07
N PRO A 46 20.08 32.97 -9.92
CA PRO A 46 20.68 31.71 -10.33
C PRO A 46 21.48 30.99 -9.21
N ASN A 47 21.61 31.59 -8.02
CA ASN A 47 22.37 31.01 -6.92
C ASN A 47 21.48 30.17 -5.96
N ILE A 48 20.30 29.73 -6.39
CA ILE A 48 19.42 28.87 -5.61
C ILE A 48 19.47 27.43 -6.14
N PRO A 49 20.25 26.53 -5.51
CA PRO A 49 20.43 25.16 -6.01
C PRO A 49 19.14 24.35 -6.07
N GLU A 50 18.21 24.57 -5.14
CA GLU A 50 16.93 23.88 -5.07
C GLU A 50 16.12 24.02 -6.36
N SER A 51 16.09 25.19 -6.94
CA SER A 51 15.32 25.45 -8.16
C SER A 51 15.84 24.65 -9.36
N TYR A 52 17.14 24.37 -9.43
CA TYR A 52 17.72 23.58 -10.52
C TYR A 52 17.27 22.11 -10.48
N TYR A 53 17.47 21.42 -9.36
CA TYR A 53 17.17 19.99 -9.29
C TYR A 53 15.65 19.71 -9.23
N ARG A 54 14.86 20.60 -8.62
CA ARG A 54 13.41 20.48 -8.64
C ARG A 54 12.84 20.74 -10.04
N LEU A 55 13.32 21.75 -10.72
CA LEU A 55 12.94 22.02 -12.11
C LEU A 55 13.37 20.89 -13.05
N ALA A 56 14.55 20.30 -12.82
CA ALA A 56 15.01 19.14 -13.59
C ALA A 56 14.06 17.95 -13.43
N LEU A 57 13.62 17.67 -12.21
CA LEU A 57 12.66 16.60 -11.91
C LEU A 57 11.33 16.85 -12.62
N LEU A 58 10.69 18.00 -12.43
CA LEU A 58 9.40 18.33 -13.02
C LEU A 58 9.40 18.31 -14.55
N LEU A 59 10.45 18.86 -15.17
CA LEU A 59 10.58 18.86 -16.63
C LEU A 59 10.83 17.45 -17.19
N TRP A 60 11.56 16.60 -16.47
CA TRP A 60 11.80 15.22 -16.89
C TRP A 60 10.51 14.38 -16.72
N GLU A 61 9.83 14.46 -15.60
CA GLU A 61 8.55 13.75 -15.35
C GLU A 61 7.45 14.19 -16.34
N SER A 62 7.43 15.46 -16.73
CA SER A 62 6.51 15.95 -17.76
C SER A 62 6.92 15.59 -19.21
N GLY A 63 8.04 14.89 -19.39
CA GLY A 63 8.56 14.50 -20.70
C GLY A 63 9.14 15.66 -21.53
N GLN A 64 9.33 16.85 -20.94
CA GLN A 64 9.81 18.03 -21.64
C GLN A 64 11.33 18.05 -21.86
N ILE A 65 12.09 17.29 -21.06
CA ILE A 65 13.53 17.17 -21.19
C ILE A 65 14.00 15.72 -21.17
N SER A 66 15.14 15.45 -21.79
CA SER A 66 15.80 14.16 -21.73
C SER A 66 16.47 13.92 -20.38
N LEU A 67 16.75 12.65 -20.08
CA LEU A 67 17.49 12.24 -18.89
C LEU A 67 18.88 12.90 -18.79
N THR A 68 19.57 13.04 -19.92
CA THR A 68 20.87 13.74 -19.98
C THR A 68 20.73 15.21 -19.60
N THR A 69 19.71 15.90 -20.10
CA THR A 69 19.43 17.30 -19.76
C THR A 69 19.06 17.47 -18.28
N ALA A 70 18.34 16.50 -17.70
CA ALA A 70 18.03 16.51 -16.26
C ALA A 70 19.31 16.38 -15.41
N ILE A 71 20.24 15.49 -15.79
CA ILE A 71 21.56 15.37 -15.16
C ILE A 71 22.31 16.69 -15.21
N ASP A 72 22.36 17.33 -16.38
CA ASP A 72 23.11 18.59 -16.53
C ASP A 72 22.50 19.72 -15.71
N LYS A 73 21.19 19.82 -15.61
CA LYS A 73 20.51 20.77 -14.70
C LYS A 73 20.86 20.52 -13.23
N CYS A 74 20.90 19.27 -12.80
CA CYS A 74 21.33 18.93 -11.43
C CYS A 74 22.81 19.24 -11.21
N ARG A 75 23.67 19.07 -12.21
CA ARG A 75 25.09 19.49 -12.16
C ARG A 75 25.24 20.99 -12.03
N LEU A 76 24.38 21.79 -12.69
CA LEU A 76 24.35 23.25 -12.47
C LEU A 76 24.04 23.61 -11.02
N ALA A 77 23.13 22.90 -10.35
CA ALA A 77 22.92 23.09 -8.92
C ALA A 77 24.21 22.85 -8.11
N LEU A 78 25.04 21.89 -8.52
CA LEU A 78 26.33 21.58 -7.87
C LEU A 78 27.44 22.59 -8.21
N THR A 79 27.38 23.29 -9.32
CA THR A 79 28.30 24.41 -9.59
C THR A 79 28.01 25.59 -8.67
N VAL A 80 26.73 25.83 -8.37
CA VAL A 80 26.28 26.87 -7.44
C VAL A 80 26.63 26.50 -5.98
N CYS A 81 26.32 25.28 -5.57
CA CYS A 81 26.58 24.80 -4.23
C CYS A 81 27.14 23.37 -4.25
N PRO A 82 28.49 23.20 -4.32
CA PRO A 82 29.13 21.88 -4.40
C PRO A 82 28.84 20.94 -3.22
N LYS A 83 28.42 21.50 -2.08
CA LYS A 83 28.09 20.75 -0.85
C LYS A 83 26.59 20.50 -0.69
N ASN A 84 25.75 20.82 -1.68
CA ASN A 84 24.33 20.56 -1.59
C ASN A 84 24.03 19.07 -1.71
N VAL A 85 23.59 18.47 -0.61
CA VAL A 85 23.32 17.02 -0.49
C VAL A 85 22.20 16.58 -1.41
N ASN A 86 21.09 17.32 -1.49
CA ASN A 86 19.96 16.99 -2.33
C ASN A 86 20.31 17.07 -3.82
N ALA A 87 21.05 18.10 -4.24
CA ALA A 87 21.50 18.17 -5.64
C ALA A 87 22.35 16.95 -6.03
N ARG A 88 23.23 16.47 -5.12
CA ARG A 88 23.99 15.23 -5.34
C ARG A 88 23.12 13.98 -5.38
N LEU A 89 22.11 13.90 -4.52
CA LEU A 89 21.16 12.81 -4.51
C LEU A 89 20.41 12.72 -5.84
N TYR A 90 19.85 13.83 -6.32
CA TYR A 90 19.15 13.85 -7.61
C TYR A 90 20.08 13.61 -8.80
N THR A 91 21.32 14.14 -8.76
CA THR A 91 22.31 13.82 -9.79
C THR A 91 22.62 12.32 -9.81
N GLY A 92 22.87 11.72 -8.65
CA GLY A 92 23.12 10.28 -8.52
C GLY A 92 21.92 9.44 -8.98
N TYR A 93 20.70 9.86 -8.64
CA TYR A 93 19.46 9.21 -9.07
C TYR A 93 19.33 9.18 -10.60
N PHE A 94 19.45 10.33 -11.27
CA PHE A 94 19.38 10.40 -12.73
C PHE A 94 20.53 9.66 -13.41
N LEU A 95 21.74 9.67 -12.83
CA LEU A 95 22.87 8.90 -13.34
C LEU A 95 22.62 7.39 -13.24
N LYS A 96 21.97 6.93 -12.15
CA LYS A 96 21.56 5.54 -12.00
C LYS A 96 20.55 5.14 -13.09
N LEU A 97 19.53 5.97 -13.34
CA LEU A 97 18.56 5.75 -14.43
C LEU A 97 19.20 5.75 -15.80
N ALA A 98 20.31 6.48 -15.99
CA ALA A 98 21.11 6.49 -17.21
C ALA A 98 22.13 5.33 -17.27
N GLU A 99 22.06 4.36 -16.35
CA GLU A 99 22.98 3.22 -16.20
C GLU A 99 24.46 3.60 -16.01
N LYS A 100 24.73 4.86 -15.63
CA LYS A 100 26.06 5.37 -15.31
C LYS A 100 26.42 5.11 -13.86
N TYR A 101 26.52 3.84 -13.50
CA TYR A 101 26.64 3.37 -12.12
C TYR A 101 27.88 3.89 -11.38
N ASP A 102 29.01 4.06 -12.03
CA ASP A 102 30.25 4.54 -11.38
C ASP A 102 30.17 6.02 -11.05
N GLU A 103 29.55 6.82 -11.91
CA GLU A 103 29.30 8.24 -11.65
C GLU A 103 28.25 8.41 -10.54
N ALA A 104 27.17 7.62 -10.59
CA ALA A 104 26.14 7.62 -9.53
C ALA A 104 26.73 7.27 -8.17
N GLU A 105 27.57 6.24 -8.10
CA GLU A 105 28.28 5.84 -6.88
C GLU A 105 29.13 6.97 -6.30
N LYS A 106 29.83 7.70 -7.17
CA LYS A 106 30.65 8.85 -6.76
C LYS A 106 29.80 9.95 -6.13
N GLU A 107 28.66 10.28 -6.74
CA GLU A 107 27.76 11.31 -6.20
C GLU A 107 27.13 10.90 -4.87
N PHE A 108 26.65 9.65 -4.74
CA PHE A 108 26.12 9.15 -3.47
C PHE A 108 27.18 9.10 -2.35
N LYS A 109 28.40 8.64 -2.65
CA LYS A 109 29.52 8.66 -1.69
C LYS A 109 29.85 10.08 -1.23
N THR A 110 29.83 11.03 -2.17
CA THR A 110 30.11 12.42 -1.84
C THR A 110 28.98 13.02 -0.98
N ALA A 111 27.71 12.69 -1.26
CA ALA A 111 26.58 13.10 -0.44
C ALA A 111 26.70 12.56 1.00
N VAL A 112 27.06 11.29 1.17
CA VAL A 112 27.34 10.67 2.49
C VAL A 112 28.47 11.37 3.22
N ASN A 113 29.55 11.74 2.53
CA ASN A 113 30.70 12.41 3.14
C ASN A 113 30.38 13.85 3.59
N ILE A 114 29.49 14.54 2.87
CA ILE A 114 29.08 15.91 3.22
C ILE A 114 28.16 15.92 4.45
N ALA A 115 27.25 14.98 4.53
CA ALA A 115 26.26 14.90 5.61
C ALA A 115 26.16 13.46 6.16
N PRO A 116 27.15 13.02 6.96
CA PRO A 116 27.23 11.63 7.43
C PRO A 116 26.04 11.16 8.25
N LEU A 117 25.36 12.06 8.96
CA LEU A 117 24.26 11.74 9.87
C LEU A 117 22.88 11.85 9.21
N SER A 118 22.72 12.71 8.17
CA SER A 118 21.43 13.00 7.54
C SER A 118 21.27 12.45 6.11
N SER A 119 22.21 11.63 5.63
CA SER A 119 22.22 11.11 4.25
C SER A 119 21.80 9.64 4.13
N SER A 120 20.77 9.23 4.87
CA SER A 120 20.24 7.86 4.83
C SER A 120 19.83 7.45 3.41
N ARG A 121 19.17 8.33 2.66
CA ARG A 121 18.81 8.11 1.25
C ARG A 121 20.03 7.87 0.36
N ALA A 122 21.13 8.61 0.58
CA ALA A 122 22.38 8.39 -0.16
C ALA A 122 23.00 7.02 0.16
N ARG A 123 22.94 6.59 1.41
CA ARG A 123 23.43 5.26 1.82
C ARG A 123 22.59 4.14 1.25
N LEU A 124 21.25 4.29 1.29
CA LEU A 124 20.33 3.31 0.70
C LEU A 124 20.60 3.16 -0.80
N ASN A 125 20.62 4.28 -1.54
CA ASN A 125 20.90 4.25 -2.97
C ASN A 125 22.30 3.69 -3.28
N LEU A 126 23.30 3.96 -2.44
CA LEU A 126 24.62 3.39 -2.59
C LEU A 126 24.64 1.87 -2.33
N GLY A 127 23.86 1.41 -1.34
CA GLY A 127 23.67 -0.02 -1.05
C GLY A 127 22.99 -0.75 -2.21
N LEU A 128 21.89 -0.20 -2.72
CA LEU A 128 21.16 -0.73 -3.87
C LEU A 128 22.02 -0.74 -5.14
N LEU A 129 22.76 0.33 -5.40
CA LEU A 129 23.66 0.42 -6.54
C LEU A 129 24.77 -0.64 -6.50
N ASN A 130 25.36 -0.86 -5.31
CA ASN A 130 26.37 -1.90 -5.13
C ASN A 130 25.79 -3.30 -5.30
N PHE A 131 24.54 -3.51 -4.91
CA PHE A 131 23.83 -4.77 -5.10
C PHE A 131 23.53 -5.01 -6.59
N GLU A 132 23.07 -4.01 -7.33
CA GLU A 132 22.88 -4.08 -8.79
C GLU A 132 24.19 -4.37 -9.53
N LYS A 133 25.29 -3.73 -9.14
CA LYS A 133 26.63 -4.01 -9.68
C LYS A 133 27.08 -5.45 -9.39
N LEU A 134 26.72 -6.02 -8.25
CA LEU A 134 27.00 -7.41 -7.89
C LEU A 134 26.18 -8.40 -8.74
N LEU A 135 24.93 -8.08 -9.04
CA LEU A 135 24.07 -8.92 -9.89
C LEU A 135 24.51 -8.94 -11.35
N ASN A 136 25.13 -7.85 -11.83
CA ASN A 136 25.50 -7.66 -13.23
C ASN A 136 26.97 -8.00 -13.58
N ARG A 137 27.79 -8.43 -12.63
CA ARG A 137 29.21 -8.77 -12.86
C ARG A 137 29.57 -10.12 -12.28
N GLU A 138 30.36 -10.90 -13.02
CA GLU A 138 31.06 -12.09 -12.50
C GLU A 138 31.92 -11.68 -11.30
N ILE A 139 31.66 -12.33 -10.16
CA ILE A 139 32.20 -11.97 -8.84
C ILE A 139 33.67 -12.32 -8.78
N SER A 140 34.56 -11.35 -8.64
CA SER A 140 35.94 -11.59 -8.24
C SER A 140 36.12 -11.46 -6.71
N VAL A 141 36.89 -12.35 -6.12
CA VAL A 141 37.19 -12.41 -4.67
C VAL A 141 37.66 -11.07 -4.06
N PRO A 142 38.45 -10.24 -4.76
CA PRO A 142 38.83 -8.90 -4.26
C PRO A 142 37.66 -7.92 -4.13
N THR A 143 36.63 -8.08 -4.94
CA THR A 143 35.45 -7.17 -4.93
C THR A 143 34.52 -7.53 -3.76
N VAL A 144 34.39 -8.81 -3.42
CA VAL A 144 33.68 -9.29 -2.21
C VAL A 144 34.37 -8.78 -0.95
N ALA A 145 35.71 -8.85 -0.88
CA ALA A 145 36.50 -8.33 0.23
C ALA A 145 36.36 -6.80 0.37
N LYS A 146 36.30 -6.07 -0.73
CA LYS A 146 36.10 -4.61 -0.75
C LYS A 146 34.70 -4.19 -0.35
N SER A 147 33.69 -4.97 -0.75
CA SER A 147 32.27 -4.77 -0.33
C SER A 147 32.09 -5.11 1.15
N LEU A 148 32.71 -6.18 1.63
CA LEU A 148 32.76 -6.54 3.05
C LEU A 148 33.51 -5.48 3.88
N TYR A 149 34.57 -4.89 3.34
CA TYR A 149 35.28 -3.78 3.96
C TYR A 149 34.39 -2.53 4.07
N TYR A 150 33.58 -2.21 3.06
CA TYR A 150 32.66 -1.08 3.12
C TYR A 150 31.45 -1.34 4.03
N LEU A 151 30.93 -2.58 4.08
CA LEU A 151 29.90 -2.98 5.04
C LEU A 151 30.47 -3.00 6.47
N ALA A 152 31.68 -3.51 6.66
CA ALA A 152 32.36 -3.49 7.95
C ALA A 152 32.80 -2.08 8.36
N SER A 153 33.24 -1.23 7.43
CA SER A 153 33.61 0.16 7.70
C SER A 153 32.39 1.05 7.91
N GLY A 154 31.25 0.79 7.26
CA GLY A 154 29.99 1.46 7.56
C GLY A 154 29.50 1.17 8.97
N ALA A 155 29.61 -0.09 9.43
CA ALA A 155 29.35 -0.47 10.82
C ALA A 155 30.41 0.06 11.81
N LEU A 156 31.65 0.28 11.36
CA LEU A 156 32.74 0.83 12.16
C LEU A 156 32.74 2.37 12.20
N ILE A 157 32.31 3.05 11.14
CA ILE A 157 32.31 4.52 11.06
C ILE A 157 31.21 5.13 11.95
N GLY A 158 30.10 4.44 12.16
CA GLY A 158 29.14 4.81 13.21
C GLY A 158 29.71 4.74 14.64
N ALA A 159 30.90 4.13 14.83
CA ALA A 159 31.60 4.06 16.10
C ALA A 159 32.81 5.04 16.21
N PHE A 160 33.10 5.83 15.15
CA PHE A 160 34.25 6.73 15.08
C PHE A 160 33.85 8.17 14.76
N ASP A 161 33.01 8.79 15.62
CA ASP A 161 32.91 10.24 15.63
C ASP A 161 33.80 10.87 16.72
N TYR A 162 34.69 11.59 16.19
CA TYR A 162 35.59 12.66 16.63
C TYR A 162 35.38 13.31 18.00
N PRO A 163 36.40 14.04 18.55
CA PRO A 163 37.81 14.10 18.30
C PRO A 163 38.65 14.05 19.59
N CYS A 164 39.90 14.09 19.37
CA CYS A 164 40.99 14.45 20.28
C CYS A 164 41.70 13.31 21.01
N ILE A 165 42.74 12.86 20.33
CA ILE A 165 44.15 12.94 20.76
C ILE A 165 44.31 13.06 22.28
N ARG A 166 44.24 11.94 22.91
CA ARG A 166 44.88 11.39 24.09
C ARG A 166 44.15 10.16 24.57
N MET A 167 44.02 9.18 23.68
CA MET A 167 43.58 7.87 24.14
C MET A 167 44.74 7.17 24.81
N SER A 168 44.56 6.80 26.09
CA SER A 168 45.50 5.93 26.77
C SER A 168 45.70 4.65 25.94
N ILE A 169 46.89 4.10 25.93
CA ILE A 169 47.26 2.85 25.25
C ILE A 169 46.24 1.73 25.58
N GLN A 170 45.63 1.78 26.75
CA GLN A 170 44.59 0.87 27.20
C GLN A 170 43.31 0.94 26.36
N LYS A 171 42.80 2.13 25.99
CA LYS A 171 41.63 2.32 25.13
C LYS A 171 41.88 1.83 23.69
N VAL A 172 43.10 2.00 23.19
CA VAL A 172 43.50 1.46 21.88
C VAL A 172 43.51 -0.06 21.89
N ARG A 173 44.04 -0.71 22.92
CA ARG A 173 44.02 -2.19 23.08
C ARG A 173 42.60 -2.73 23.19
N GLU A 174 41.70 -2.06 23.89
CA GLU A 174 40.30 -2.46 23.98
C GLU A 174 39.59 -2.37 22.64
N ARG A 175 39.79 -1.29 21.87
CA ARG A 175 39.24 -1.14 20.52
C ARG A 175 39.74 -2.22 19.56
N PHE A 176 41.04 -2.53 19.61
CA PHE A 176 41.62 -3.64 18.84
C PHE A 176 41.02 -5.00 19.23
N ARG A 177 40.78 -5.21 20.52
CA ARG A 177 40.16 -6.45 21.01
C ARG A 177 38.72 -6.60 20.52
N VAL A 178 37.92 -5.54 20.61
CA VAL A 178 36.56 -5.49 20.08
C VAL A 178 36.57 -5.73 18.56
N GLY A 179 37.41 -4.99 17.82
CA GLY A 179 37.53 -5.13 16.36
C GLY A 179 37.89 -6.54 15.90
N LYS A 180 38.80 -7.23 16.64
CA LYS A 180 39.14 -8.63 16.34
C LYS A 180 37.93 -9.56 16.44
N TYR A 181 37.12 -9.45 17.49
CA TYR A 181 35.93 -10.29 17.65
C TYR A 181 34.89 -10.00 16.59
N LEU A 182 34.65 -8.70 16.28
CA LEU A 182 33.72 -8.29 15.22
C LEU A 182 34.15 -8.84 13.86
N PHE A 183 35.42 -8.67 13.50
CA PHE A 183 35.95 -9.17 12.22
C PHE A 183 35.79 -10.68 12.10
N THR A 184 36.24 -11.43 13.14
CA THR A 184 36.18 -12.91 13.10
C THR A 184 34.74 -13.42 13.00
N ALA A 185 33.82 -12.84 13.76
CA ALA A 185 32.42 -13.27 13.75
C ALA A 185 31.71 -12.88 12.45
N ASN A 186 31.97 -11.69 11.89
CA ASN A 186 31.39 -11.24 10.62
C ASN A 186 31.89 -12.10 9.44
N VAL A 187 33.14 -12.50 9.44
CA VAL A 187 33.68 -13.44 8.46
C VAL A 187 32.95 -14.79 8.56
N LEU A 188 32.78 -15.34 9.76
CA LEU A 188 32.04 -16.59 9.96
C LEU A 188 30.59 -16.49 9.51
N LYS A 189 29.94 -15.35 9.79
CA LYS A 189 28.56 -15.09 9.32
C LYS A 189 28.48 -15.08 7.79
N ALA A 190 29.43 -14.42 7.11
CA ALA A 190 29.49 -14.36 5.66
C ALA A 190 29.67 -15.75 5.01
N PHE A 191 30.30 -16.71 5.72
CA PHE A 191 30.40 -18.11 5.30
C PHE A 191 29.23 -18.99 5.76
N GLY A 192 28.11 -18.41 6.22
CA GLY A 192 26.94 -19.17 6.67
C GLY A 192 27.09 -19.84 8.04
N LEU A 193 28.19 -19.57 8.76
CA LEU A 193 28.50 -20.17 10.06
C LEU A 193 27.93 -19.33 11.23
N ALA A 194 26.62 -19.04 11.18
CA ALA A 194 25.93 -18.16 12.13
C ALA A 194 26.06 -18.64 13.60
N LYS A 195 25.96 -19.97 13.86
CA LYS A 195 26.14 -20.53 15.20
C LYS A 195 27.52 -20.24 15.78
N ASN A 196 28.56 -20.30 14.94
CA ASN A 196 29.94 -20.03 15.34
C ASN A 196 30.14 -18.54 15.59
N ALA A 197 29.59 -17.67 14.74
CA ALA A 197 29.59 -16.23 14.94
C ALA A 197 28.92 -15.84 16.27
N LEU A 198 27.74 -16.43 16.56
CA LEU A 198 27.01 -16.24 17.81
C LEU A 198 27.85 -16.59 19.05
N SER A 199 28.58 -17.71 18.99
CA SER A 199 29.46 -18.13 20.10
C SER A 199 30.58 -17.13 20.35
N ILE A 200 31.13 -16.55 19.27
CA ILE A 200 32.18 -15.50 19.36
C ILE A 200 31.61 -14.23 19.95
N TYR A 201 30.44 -13.78 19.54
CA TYR A 201 29.81 -12.58 20.11
C TYR A 201 29.48 -12.76 21.59
N LYS A 202 28.93 -13.91 22.01
CA LYS A 202 28.70 -14.23 23.43
C LYS A 202 30.00 -14.21 24.25
N ARG A 203 31.10 -14.75 23.68
CA ARG A 203 32.42 -14.70 24.31
C ARG A 203 32.97 -13.28 24.39
N ALA A 204 32.74 -12.48 23.34
CA ALA A 204 33.16 -11.10 23.27
C ALA A 204 32.44 -10.24 24.32
N CYS A 205 31.14 -10.39 24.50
CA CYS A 205 30.37 -9.76 25.58
C CYS A 205 31.05 -9.93 26.93
N LYS A 206 31.35 -11.21 27.30
CA LYS A 206 31.95 -11.54 28.59
C LYS A 206 33.37 -10.98 28.76
N LYS A 207 34.16 -10.94 27.66
CA LYS A 207 35.57 -10.55 27.72
C LYS A 207 35.83 -9.04 27.59
N THR A 208 34.93 -8.31 26.94
CA THR A 208 35.12 -6.88 26.65
C THR A 208 34.25 -5.97 27.49
N GLY A 209 33.18 -6.51 28.11
CA GLY A 209 32.17 -5.71 28.81
C GLY A 209 31.33 -4.81 27.92
N ARG A 210 31.48 -4.91 26.58
CA ARG A 210 30.70 -4.13 25.58
C ARG A 210 29.39 -4.83 25.25
N TYR A 211 28.53 -4.99 26.26
CA TYR A 211 27.26 -5.69 26.14
C TYR A 211 26.32 -5.11 25.07
N GLU A 212 26.30 -3.80 24.93
CA GLU A 212 25.46 -3.08 23.99
C GLU A 212 25.74 -3.50 22.55
N ILE A 213 27.01 -3.37 22.09
CA ILE A 213 27.41 -3.68 20.71
C ILE A 213 27.15 -5.14 20.37
N PHE A 214 27.57 -6.06 21.24
CA PHE A 214 27.48 -7.47 20.93
C PHE A 214 26.08 -8.05 21.12
N ASN A 215 25.25 -7.51 22.02
CA ASN A 215 23.86 -7.93 22.12
C ASN A 215 23.03 -7.49 20.91
N LYS A 216 23.30 -6.33 20.30
CA LYS A 216 22.69 -5.98 19.02
C LYS A 216 22.98 -7.04 17.95
N LEU A 217 24.23 -7.37 17.76
CA LEU A 217 24.66 -8.37 16.77
C LEU A 217 24.14 -9.79 17.07
N ILE A 218 24.02 -10.14 18.36
CA ILE A 218 23.36 -11.41 18.79
C ILE A 218 21.88 -11.37 18.42
N GLY A 219 21.21 -10.24 18.63
CA GLY A 219 19.84 -10.03 18.25
C GLY A 219 19.62 -10.18 16.74
N ASP A 220 20.47 -9.51 15.93
CA ASP A 220 20.39 -9.60 14.47
C ASP A 220 20.55 -11.03 13.94
N ILE A 221 21.52 -11.79 14.45
CA ILE A 221 21.68 -13.21 14.09
C ILE A 221 20.50 -14.05 14.56
N ALA A 222 19.92 -13.73 15.71
CA ALA A 222 18.76 -14.45 16.20
C ALA A 222 17.52 -14.20 15.33
N VAL A 223 17.35 -12.99 14.79
CA VAL A 223 16.30 -12.67 13.79
C VAL A 223 16.53 -13.48 12.52
N GLU A 224 17.75 -13.47 11.96
CA GLU A 224 18.11 -14.25 10.76
C GLU A 224 17.91 -15.75 10.93
N GLY A 225 18.11 -16.26 12.16
CA GLY A 225 17.88 -17.66 12.52
C GLY A 225 16.47 -17.95 13.02
N GLU A 226 15.51 -17.06 12.79
CA GLU A 226 14.09 -17.18 13.18
C GLU A 226 13.87 -17.37 14.69
N ASN A 227 14.88 -17.12 15.52
CA ASN A 227 14.76 -17.22 16.97
C ASN A 227 14.36 -15.87 17.58
N VAL A 228 13.10 -15.52 17.36
CA VAL A 228 12.53 -14.20 17.67
C VAL A 228 12.59 -13.86 19.17
N SER A 229 12.35 -14.87 20.03
CA SER A 229 12.41 -14.67 21.50
C SER A 229 13.85 -14.36 21.97
N ALA A 230 14.85 -15.01 21.39
CA ALA A 230 16.26 -14.72 21.70
C ALA A 230 16.69 -13.34 21.16
N ALA A 231 16.16 -12.94 20.00
CA ALA A 231 16.38 -11.63 19.44
C ALA A 231 15.81 -10.55 20.37
N LEU A 232 14.55 -10.66 20.75
CA LEU A 232 13.88 -9.74 21.67
C LEU A 232 14.65 -9.59 22.98
N ALA A 233 15.00 -10.71 23.62
CA ALA A 233 15.78 -10.70 24.88
C ALA A 233 17.15 -10.03 24.70
N SER A 234 17.75 -10.11 23.51
CA SER A 234 19.05 -9.47 23.25
C SER A 234 18.93 -7.95 23.13
N TYR A 235 17.90 -7.44 22.42
CA TYR A 235 17.65 -6.00 22.35
C TYR A 235 17.19 -5.43 23.70
N GLU A 236 16.40 -6.17 24.47
CA GLU A 236 16.04 -5.76 25.84
C GLU A 236 17.27 -5.61 26.75
N ARG A 237 18.28 -6.49 26.62
CA ARG A 237 19.56 -6.33 27.33
C ARG A 237 20.32 -5.09 26.90
N VAL A 238 20.25 -4.70 25.63
CA VAL A 238 20.81 -3.43 25.16
C VAL A 238 20.12 -2.27 25.88
N LEU A 239 18.79 -2.29 25.91
CA LEU A 239 17.96 -1.25 26.52
C LEU A 239 18.08 -1.16 28.05
N LEU A 240 18.52 -2.23 28.72
CA LEU A 240 18.87 -2.18 30.14
C LEU A 240 20.13 -1.35 30.40
N VAL A 241 21.07 -1.34 29.44
CA VAL A 241 22.32 -0.57 29.54
C VAL A 241 22.16 0.84 28.99
N ASN A 242 21.51 0.97 27.85
CA ASN A 242 21.21 2.23 27.18
C ASN A 242 19.70 2.29 26.83
N PRO A 243 18.87 2.83 27.73
CA PRO A 243 17.42 2.88 27.54
C PRO A 243 16.96 3.65 26.31
N ASN A 244 17.79 4.54 25.77
CA ASN A 244 17.49 5.38 24.61
C ASN A 244 18.27 4.95 23.36
N ASP A 245 18.73 3.70 23.31
CA ASP A 245 19.32 3.16 22.08
C ASP A 245 18.26 3.01 20.99
N ARG A 246 18.27 3.96 20.06
CA ARG A 246 17.26 4.04 18.98
C ARG A 246 17.15 2.74 18.18
N GLU A 247 18.28 2.17 17.79
CA GLU A 247 18.31 0.95 16.99
C GLU A 247 17.67 -0.23 17.72
N ALA A 248 18.03 -0.41 19.00
CA ALA A 248 17.44 -1.46 19.82
C ALA A 248 15.93 -1.24 20.08
N LEU A 249 15.49 0.01 20.25
CA LEU A 249 14.08 0.36 20.37
C LEU A 249 13.32 0.01 19.11
N LEU A 250 13.82 0.39 17.93
CA LEU A 250 13.19 0.09 16.65
C LEU A 250 13.12 -1.43 16.38
N LYS A 251 14.22 -2.14 16.59
CA LYS A 251 14.25 -3.61 16.42
C LYS A 251 13.32 -4.32 17.40
N LYS A 252 13.28 -3.88 18.67
CA LYS A 252 12.32 -4.40 19.65
C LYS A 252 10.88 -4.17 19.17
N ALA A 253 10.54 -2.95 18.75
CA ALA A 253 9.22 -2.58 18.30
C ALA A 253 8.77 -3.42 17.10
N THR A 254 9.63 -3.54 16.07
CA THR A 254 9.36 -4.34 14.87
C THR A 254 9.13 -5.82 15.20
N ILE A 255 9.94 -6.40 16.10
CA ILE A 255 9.77 -7.79 16.53
C ILE A 255 8.43 -7.98 17.25
N LEU A 256 8.10 -7.08 18.17
CA LEU A 256 6.82 -7.14 18.90
C LEU A 256 5.63 -7.02 17.95
N GLN A 257 5.66 -6.07 17.03
CA GLN A 257 4.61 -5.84 16.04
C GLN A 257 4.35 -7.06 15.16
N THR A 258 5.43 -7.72 14.72
CA THR A 258 5.36 -8.80 13.74
C THR A 258 5.00 -10.15 14.39
N TYR A 259 5.62 -10.47 15.51
CA TYR A 259 5.58 -11.82 16.09
C TYR A 259 4.81 -11.93 17.41
N PHE A 260 4.51 -10.81 18.07
CA PHE A 260 3.81 -10.77 19.35
C PHE A 260 2.67 -9.74 19.32
N PRO A 261 1.64 -9.97 18.50
CA PRO A 261 0.56 -8.99 18.29
C PRO A 261 -0.21 -8.65 19.59
N GLU A 262 -0.21 -9.56 20.56
CA GLU A 262 -0.80 -9.34 21.89
C GLU A 262 -0.03 -8.33 22.75
N ARG A 263 1.23 -8.02 22.36
CA ARG A 263 2.09 -7.04 23.03
C ARG A 263 2.20 -5.72 22.23
N SER A 264 1.16 -5.38 21.48
CA SER A 264 1.14 -4.16 20.63
C SER A 264 1.42 -2.88 21.40
N ASP A 265 0.96 -2.76 22.65
CA ASP A 265 1.22 -1.60 23.50
C ASP A 265 2.72 -1.41 23.81
N GLU A 266 3.45 -2.50 23.99
CA GLU A 266 4.89 -2.43 24.19
C GLU A 266 5.61 -2.02 22.92
N ALA A 267 5.12 -2.42 21.74
CA ALA A 267 5.65 -1.97 20.46
C ALA A 267 5.42 -0.45 20.29
N ILE A 268 4.21 0.04 20.59
CA ILE A 268 3.88 1.47 20.57
C ILE A 268 4.81 2.25 21.50
N GLN A 269 5.00 1.78 22.74
CA GLN A 269 5.91 2.42 23.69
C GLN A 269 7.36 2.47 23.16
N ALA A 270 7.83 1.39 22.54
CA ALA A 270 9.19 1.34 22.02
C ALA A 270 9.37 2.30 20.83
N TYR A 271 8.42 2.37 19.90
CA TYR A 271 8.43 3.35 18.82
C TYR A 271 8.33 4.79 19.34
N THR A 272 7.44 5.06 20.28
CA THR A 272 7.29 6.40 20.89
C THR A 272 8.58 6.86 21.55
N ARG A 273 9.24 5.98 22.32
CA ARG A 273 10.56 6.30 22.90
C ARG A 273 11.65 6.51 21.84
N ALA A 274 11.56 5.82 20.71
CA ALA A 274 12.50 6.03 19.60
C ALA A 274 12.33 7.42 18.97
N LEU A 275 11.13 8.02 18.99
CA LEU A 275 10.89 9.40 18.54
C LEU A 275 11.61 10.45 19.39
N ASP A 276 11.85 10.16 20.68
CA ASP A 276 12.60 11.05 21.58
C ASP A 276 14.12 11.06 21.31
N THR A 277 14.57 10.20 20.39
CA THR A 277 15.98 10.11 20.00
C THR A 277 16.22 10.78 18.66
N ASP A 278 17.48 11.24 18.42
CA ASP A 278 17.85 11.84 17.15
C ASP A 278 17.75 10.85 15.99
N GLY A 279 17.18 11.27 14.87
CA GLY A 279 17.09 10.48 13.63
C GLY A 279 15.77 10.66 12.88
N GLU A 280 15.62 9.91 11.80
CA GLU A 280 14.42 9.97 10.93
C GLU A 280 13.18 9.48 11.68
N ARG A 281 12.07 10.22 11.55
CA ARG A 281 10.83 9.97 12.30
C ARG A 281 9.72 9.42 11.41
N ASP A 282 9.82 9.66 10.11
CA ASP A 282 8.82 9.32 9.10
C ASP A 282 8.36 7.86 9.18
N TYR A 283 9.32 6.94 9.13
CA TYR A 283 9.04 5.51 9.22
C TYR A 283 8.43 5.11 10.59
N ILE A 284 8.85 5.76 11.68
CA ILE A 284 8.30 5.45 13.01
C ILE A 284 6.82 5.86 13.09
N TYR A 285 6.48 7.05 12.59
CA TYR A 285 5.09 7.49 12.54
C TYR A 285 4.24 6.58 11.67
N TYR A 286 4.79 6.11 10.55
CA TYR A 286 4.12 5.15 9.67
C TYR A 286 3.81 3.83 10.38
N GLU A 287 4.78 3.24 11.08
CA GLU A 287 4.59 2.00 11.83
C GLU A 287 3.63 2.18 13.02
N LEU A 288 3.71 3.31 13.73
CA LEU A 288 2.74 3.65 14.77
C LEU A 288 1.32 3.75 14.19
N GLY A 289 1.17 4.35 13.03
CA GLY A 289 -0.13 4.42 12.34
C GLY A 289 -0.72 3.04 12.09
N HIS A 290 0.07 2.09 11.63
CA HIS A 290 -0.36 0.70 11.42
C HIS A 290 -0.69 -0.03 12.72
N LEU A 291 0.07 0.19 13.78
CA LEU A 291 -0.22 -0.40 15.10
C LEU A 291 -1.54 0.13 15.66
N TYR A 292 -1.79 1.43 15.57
CA TYR A 292 -3.05 2.03 15.98
C TYR A 292 -4.23 1.51 15.16
N LEU A 293 -4.07 1.34 13.82
CA LEU A 293 -5.10 0.68 12.98
C LEU A 293 -5.44 -0.72 13.48
N LYS A 294 -4.41 -1.52 13.74
CA LYS A 294 -4.57 -2.90 14.24
C LYS A 294 -5.30 -2.94 15.58
N ASN A 295 -5.02 -1.95 16.43
CA ASN A 295 -5.68 -1.80 17.74
C ASN A 295 -7.06 -1.11 17.63
N LYS A 296 -7.54 -0.81 16.41
CA LYS A 296 -8.80 -0.10 16.14
C LYS A 296 -8.85 1.34 16.71
N ASP A 297 -7.70 1.92 16.98
CA ASP A 297 -7.55 3.32 17.40
C ASP A 297 -7.38 4.20 16.17
N MET A 298 -8.50 4.48 15.52
CA MET A 298 -8.52 5.20 14.23
C MET A 298 -8.02 6.64 14.38
N ILE A 299 -8.28 7.30 15.52
CA ILE A 299 -7.89 8.70 15.73
C ILE A 299 -6.37 8.82 15.78
N ASN A 300 -5.71 8.02 16.59
CA ASN A 300 -4.26 8.03 16.70
C ASN A 300 -3.59 7.51 15.42
N SER A 301 -4.22 6.60 14.70
CA SER A 301 -3.74 6.13 13.40
C SER A 301 -3.68 7.26 12.36
N VAL A 302 -4.77 8.01 12.19
CA VAL A 302 -4.81 9.17 11.27
C VAL A 302 -3.76 10.20 11.66
N ASN A 303 -3.62 10.51 12.96
CA ASN A 303 -2.63 11.47 13.43
C ASN A 303 -1.19 11.00 13.14
N ALA A 304 -0.90 9.74 13.38
CA ALA A 304 0.43 9.18 13.12
C ALA A 304 0.76 9.20 11.61
N PHE A 305 -0.16 8.80 10.74
CA PHE A 305 0.07 8.86 9.30
C PHE A 305 0.18 10.30 8.79
N LYS A 306 -0.56 11.27 9.35
CA LYS A 306 -0.37 12.69 9.05
C LYS A 306 1.05 13.15 9.35
N LEU A 307 1.58 12.78 10.52
CA LEU A 307 2.95 13.12 10.89
C LEU A 307 3.98 12.42 9.96
N ALA A 308 3.74 11.18 9.54
CA ALA A 308 4.60 10.51 8.57
C ALA A 308 4.64 11.26 7.23
N VAL A 309 3.48 11.72 6.74
CA VAL A 309 3.37 12.54 5.51
C VAL A 309 4.04 13.91 5.69
N GLU A 310 3.92 14.54 6.86
CA GLU A 310 4.58 15.81 7.14
C GLU A 310 6.10 15.72 7.09
N GLU A 311 6.67 14.62 7.60
CA GLU A 311 8.11 14.36 7.57
C GLU A 311 8.62 14.03 6.15
N ASP A 312 7.88 13.23 5.36
CA ASP A 312 8.20 12.92 3.96
C ASP A 312 6.98 12.97 3.06
N LYS A 313 6.70 14.16 2.52
CA LYS A 313 5.58 14.44 1.62
C LYS A 313 5.71 13.78 0.24
N MET A 314 6.84 13.17 -0.07
CA MET A 314 7.07 12.53 -1.36
C MET A 314 6.98 11.00 -1.28
N ASN A 315 6.58 10.45 -0.14
CA ASN A 315 6.44 9.03 0.04
C ASN A 315 5.01 8.57 -0.30
N PRO A 316 4.81 7.83 -1.39
CA PRO A 316 3.48 7.40 -1.81
C PRO A 316 2.81 6.45 -0.81
N TYR A 317 3.60 5.65 -0.10
CA TYR A 317 3.07 4.69 0.88
C TYR A 317 2.46 5.38 2.08
N PHE A 318 3.03 6.53 2.51
CA PHE A 318 2.48 7.32 3.61
C PHE A 318 1.16 7.96 3.22
N HIS A 319 1.06 8.50 2.02
CA HIS A 319 -0.18 9.04 1.48
C HIS A 319 -1.26 7.96 1.35
N ASN A 320 -0.92 6.79 0.83
CA ASN A 320 -1.86 5.68 0.74
C ASN A 320 -2.37 5.22 2.12
N ALA A 321 -1.47 5.09 3.09
CA ALA A 321 -1.84 4.69 4.45
C ALA A 321 -2.74 5.74 5.13
N LEU A 322 -2.43 7.02 4.96
CA LEU A 322 -3.27 8.11 5.44
C LEU A 322 -4.63 8.11 4.75
N GLY A 323 -4.67 7.93 3.42
CA GLY A 323 -5.91 7.79 2.66
C GLY A 323 -6.78 6.65 3.18
N PHE A 324 -6.19 5.49 3.47
CA PHE A 324 -6.91 4.36 4.04
C PHE A 324 -7.48 4.64 5.45
N ALA A 325 -6.68 5.27 6.31
CA ALA A 325 -7.13 5.63 7.65
C ALA A 325 -8.27 6.67 7.63
N LEU A 326 -8.16 7.67 6.75
CA LEU A 326 -9.19 8.69 6.52
C LEU A 326 -10.48 8.07 5.95
N PHE A 327 -10.36 7.15 4.98
CA PHE A 327 -11.49 6.40 4.46
C PHE A 327 -12.20 5.63 5.57
N SER A 328 -11.44 4.93 6.42
CA SER A 328 -11.97 4.14 7.53
C SER A 328 -12.67 4.99 8.62
N THR A 329 -12.37 6.28 8.69
CA THR A 329 -13.02 7.25 9.60
C THR A 329 -14.14 8.05 8.94
N GLY A 330 -14.47 7.77 7.67
CA GLY A 330 -15.52 8.45 6.91
C GLY A 330 -15.13 9.83 6.36
N GLN A 331 -13.85 10.19 6.39
CA GLN A 331 -13.31 11.43 5.83
C GLN A 331 -12.94 11.19 4.35
N TYR A 332 -13.97 11.00 3.51
CA TYR A 332 -13.81 10.48 2.15
C TYR A 332 -13.14 11.45 1.17
N ASP A 333 -13.40 12.75 1.29
CA ASP A 333 -12.79 13.76 0.40
C ASP A 333 -11.29 13.90 0.68
N ASP A 334 -10.89 13.92 1.95
CA ASP A 334 -9.48 13.94 2.34
C ASP A 334 -8.78 12.63 1.93
N ALA A 335 -9.47 11.47 2.06
CA ALA A 335 -8.96 10.18 1.63
C ALA A 335 -8.70 10.14 0.12
N GLU A 336 -9.65 10.67 -0.70
CA GLU A 336 -9.52 10.82 -2.15
C GLU A 336 -8.25 11.61 -2.49
N ASP A 337 -8.07 12.78 -1.88
CA ASP A 337 -6.93 13.66 -2.13
C ASP A 337 -5.59 12.92 -1.87
N HIS A 338 -5.49 12.23 -0.74
CA HIS A 338 -4.26 11.50 -0.40
C HIS A 338 -4.00 10.29 -1.30
N TYR A 339 -5.02 9.54 -1.70
CA TYR A 339 -4.86 8.45 -2.65
C TYR A 339 -4.41 8.96 -4.04
N LEU A 340 -4.96 10.09 -4.50
CA LEU A 340 -4.53 10.69 -5.77
C LEU A 340 -3.07 11.15 -5.73
N VAL A 341 -2.61 11.69 -4.60
CA VAL A 341 -1.18 11.99 -4.42
C VAL A 341 -0.35 10.72 -4.47
N ALA A 342 -0.78 9.64 -3.80
CA ALA A 342 -0.07 8.37 -3.79
C ALA A 342 0.08 7.79 -5.21
N ILE A 343 -1.00 7.81 -6.01
CA ILE A 343 -1.00 7.39 -7.42
C ILE A 343 0.03 8.17 -8.24
N ASN A 344 0.08 9.50 -8.03
CA ASN A 344 0.98 10.37 -8.78
C ASN A 344 2.45 10.23 -8.39
N LEU A 345 2.74 9.76 -7.19
CA LEU A 345 4.10 9.63 -6.67
C LEU A 345 4.75 8.27 -6.96
N ASN A 346 3.95 7.23 -7.20
CA ASN A 346 4.48 5.88 -7.39
C ASN A 346 4.35 5.41 -8.85
N PRO A 347 5.47 5.08 -9.52
CA PRO A 347 5.45 4.53 -10.87
C PRO A 347 5.22 3.01 -10.93
N GLU A 348 5.10 2.29 -9.81
CA GLU A 348 4.90 0.84 -9.80
C GLU A 348 3.48 0.47 -10.24
N PRO A 349 3.27 -0.16 -11.42
CA PRO A 349 1.93 -0.32 -12.00
C PRO A 349 0.96 -1.13 -11.13
N GLU A 350 1.40 -2.25 -10.59
CA GLU A 350 0.57 -3.15 -9.77
C GLU A 350 0.05 -2.47 -8.50
N TRP A 351 0.95 -1.77 -7.81
CA TRP A 351 0.60 -1.05 -6.59
C TRP A 351 -0.33 0.12 -6.90
N THR A 352 -0.01 0.91 -7.94
CA THR A 352 -0.84 2.03 -8.39
C THR A 352 -2.23 1.56 -8.81
N ALA A 353 -2.34 0.41 -9.48
CA ALA A 353 -3.62 -0.20 -9.81
C ALA A 353 -4.47 -0.49 -8.57
N THR A 354 -3.84 -0.94 -7.48
CA THR A 354 -4.54 -1.19 -6.21
C THR A 354 -5.07 0.09 -5.57
N VAL A 355 -4.29 1.17 -5.60
CA VAL A 355 -4.74 2.47 -5.08
C VAL A 355 -5.87 3.06 -5.95
N CYS A 356 -5.79 2.90 -7.28
CA CYS A 356 -6.87 3.30 -8.19
C CYS A 356 -8.20 2.60 -7.84
N ARG A 357 -8.17 1.30 -7.47
CA ARG A 357 -9.35 0.58 -7.00
C ARG A 357 -9.94 1.17 -5.71
N ALA A 358 -9.09 1.55 -4.77
CA ALA A 358 -9.54 2.18 -3.52
C ALA A 358 -10.27 3.52 -3.80
N VAL A 359 -9.75 4.34 -4.71
CA VAL A 359 -10.41 5.58 -5.16
C VAL A 359 -11.71 5.28 -5.88
N ALA A 360 -11.73 4.25 -6.73
CA ALA A 360 -12.92 3.84 -7.47
C ALA A 360 -14.07 3.44 -6.52
N LEU A 361 -13.75 2.70 -5.43
CA LEU A 361 -14.73 2.36 -4.38
C LEU A 361 -15.31 3.60 -3.68
N ILE A 362 -14.49 4.63 -3.41
CA ILE A 362 -15.00 5.89 -2.88
C ILE A 362 -16.02 6.51 -3.84
N TYR A 363 -15.71 6.52 -5.13
CA TYR A 363 -16.61 7.09 -6.14
C TYR A 363 -17.88 6.27 -6.33
N SER A 364 -17.81 4.93 -6.33
CA SER A 364 -18.97 4.06 -6.54
C SER A 364 -19.88 4.02 -5.32
N ASP A 365 -19.33 3.71 -4.15
CA ASP A 365 -20.12 3.31 -3.00
C ASP A 365 -20.49 4.48 -2.12
N VAL A 366 -19.61 5.46 -1.99
CA VAL A 366 -19.79 6.60 -1.09
C VAL A 366 -20.34 7.83 -1.82
N GLN A 367 -19.64 8.29 -2.84
CA GLN A 367 -20.01 9.51 -3.54
C GLN A 367 -21.08 9.32 -4.61
N LYS A 368 -21.39 8.05 -4.96
CA LYS A 368 -22.35 7.70 -6.02
C LYS A 368 -22.05 8.41 -7.35
N LYS A 369 -20.77 8.42 -7.75
CA LYS A 369 -20.26 8.99 -9.00
C LYS A 369 -19.76 7.90 -9.95
N PRO A 370 -20.65 7.13 -10.61
CA PRO A 370 -20.26 5.94 -11.38
C PRO A 370 -19.28 6.25 -12.52
N GLU A 371 -19.40 7.40 -13.17
CA GLU A 371 -18.49 7.79 -14.25
C GLU A 371 -17.05 7.99 -13.77
N LYS A 372 -16.85 8.55 -12.56
CA LYS A 372 -15.52 8.66 -11.96
C LYS A 372 -14.98 7.29 -11.54
N ALA A 373 -15.84 6.46 -10.95
CA ALA A 373 -15.48 5.10 -10.55
C ALA A 373 -15.02 4.28 -11.76
N LYS A 374 -15.79 4.28 -12.85
CA LYS A 374 -15.44 3.61 -14.11
C LYS A 374 -14.04 4.04 -14.61
N ARG A 375 -13.75 5.35 -14.62
CA ARG A 375 -12.44 5.85 -15.06
C ARG A 375 -11.31 5.28 -14.20
N MET A 376 -11.47 5.25 -12.89
CA MET A 376 -10.45 4.75 -11.98
C MET A 376 -10.27 3.22 -12.09
N TYR A 377 -11.36 2.48 -12.24
CA TYR A 377 -11.27 1.03 -12.50
C TYR A 377 -10.60 0.73 -13.84
N LEU A 378 -10.93 1.45 -14.92
CA LEU A 378 -10.28 1.30 -16.22
C LEU A 378 -8.79 1.68 -16.17
N GLN A 379 -8.43 2.73 -15.41
CA GLN A 379 -7.04 3.07 -15.17
C GLN A 379 -6.32 1.94 -14.43
N SER A 380 -6.94 1.36 -13.40
CA SER A 380 -6.39 0.19 -12.70
C SER A 380 -6.12 -0.96 -13.66
N LEU A 381 -7.07 -1.32 -14.53
CA LEU A 381 -6.92 -2.39 -15.50
C LEU A 381 -5.86 -2.09 -16.57
N SER A 382 -5.67 -0.82 -16.94
CA SER A 382 -4.62 -0.43 -17.87
C SER A 382 -3.21 -0.60 -17.29
N LEU A 383 -3.09 -0.57 -15.96
CA LEU A 383 -1.84 -0.77 -15.23
C LEU A 383 -1.62 -2.25 -14.87
N PHE A 384 -2.69 -2.94 -14.49
CA PHE A 384 -2.68 -4.35 -14.10
C PHE A 384 -4.01 -5.01 -14.49
N ALA A 385 -3.98 -5.76 -15.59
CA ALA A 385 -5.17 -6.34 -16.20
C ALA A 385 -5.71 -7.58 -15.47
N ASP A 386 -4.87 -8.31 -14.72
CA ASP A 386 -5.23 -9.59 -14.13
C ASP A 386 -5.90 -9.42 -12.76
N CYS A 387 -7.01 -8.68 -12.71
CA CYS A 387 -7.76 -8.45 -11.46
C CYS A 387 -9.26 -8.70 -11.66
N ALA A 388 -9.71 -9.90 -11.26
CA ALA A 388 -11.10 -10.32 -11.37
C ALA A 388 -12.06 -9.37 -10.64
N ASP A 389 -11.70 -8.90 -9.45
CA ASP A 389 -12.53 -7.99 -8.63
C ASP A 389 -12.79 -6.65 -9.34
N THR A 390 -11.79 -6.15 -10.07
CA THR A 390 -11.95 -4.88 -10.82
C THR A 390 -12.91 -5.04 -11.98
N TYR A 391 -12.83 -6.16 -12.68
CA TYR A 391 -13.80 -6.50 -13.74
C TYR A 391 -15.21 -6.70 -13.17
N ALA A 392 -15.34 -7.39 -12.04
CA ALA A 392 -16.62 -7.57 -11.36
C ALA A 392 -17.24 -6.21 -10.96
N SER A 393 -16.45 -5.32 -10.36
CA SER A 393 -16.92 -3.98 -9.97
C SER A 393 -17.37 -3.13 -11.17
N LEU A 394 -16.67 -3.21 -12.30
CA LEU A 394 -17.13 -2.57 -13.55
C LEU A 394 -18.43 -3.20 -14.04
N GLY A 395 -18.53 -4.53 -13.97
CA GLY A 395 -19.76 -5.25 -14.28
C GLY A 395 -20.93 -4.77 -13.43
N ASP A 396 -20.74 -4.59 -12.12
CA ASP A 396 -21.76 -4.07 -11.20
C ASP A 396 -22.24 -2.66 -11.61
N ILE A 397 -21.30 -1.76 -11.93
CA ILE A 397 -21.66 -0.40 -12.34
C ILE A 397 -22.48 -0.42 -13.64
N TYR A 398 -22.07 -1.19 -14.66
CA TYR A 398 -22.82 -1.28 -15.91
C TYR A 398 -24.15 -2.02 -15.73
N PHE A 399 -24.22 -2.99 -14.82
CA PHE A 399 -25.48 -3.65 -14.45
C PHE A 399 -26.49 -2.69 -13.83
N ASP A 400 -26.03 -1.83 -12.92
CA ASP A 400 -26.86 -0.82 -12.25
C ASP A 400 -27.30 0.30 -13.23
N GLU A 401 -26.53 0.54 -14.30
CA GLU A 401 -26.90 1.42 -15.42
C GLU A 401 -27.78 0.74 -16.48
N GLU A 402 -28.15 -0.52 -16.26
CA GLU A 402 -28.92 -1.35 -17.19
C GLU A 402 -28.23 -1.59 -18.56
N ASP A 403 -26.90 -1.31 -18.65
CA ASP A 403 -26.06 -1.68 -19.81
C ASP A 403 -25.61 -3.13 -19.66
N TYR A 404 -26.58 -4.04 -19.88
CA TYR A 404 -26.36 -5.48 -19.70
C TYR A 404 -25.33 -6.06 -20.69
N ASP A 405 -25.15 -5.41 -21.85
CA ASP A 405 -24.11 -5.83 -22.81
C ASP A 405 -22.71 -5.72 -22.21
N LYS A 406 -22.40 -4.57 -21.66
CA LYS A 406 -21.11 -4.37 -20.99
C LYS A 406 -21.01 -5.12 -19.67
N ALA A 407 -22.10 -5.20 -18.91
CA ALA A 407 -22.12 -5.98 -17.68
C ALA A 407 -21.71 -7.44 -17.96
N VAL A 408 -22.30 -8.08 -18.98
CA VAL A 408 -21.94 -9.44 -19.41
C VAL A 408 -20.49 -9.52 -19.86
N GLU A 409 -19.98 -8.54 -20.63
CA GLU A 409 -18.57 -8.50 -21.05
C GLU A 409 -17.62 -8.49 -19.86
N TYR A 410 -17.85 -7.59 -18.88
CA TYR A 410 -16.98 -7.43 -17.74
C TYR A 410 -17.06 -8.59 -16.75
N TYR A 411 -18.26 -9.12 -16.47
CA TYR A 411 -18.41 -10.33 -15.65
C TYR A 411 -17.76 -11.55 -16.31
N SER A 412 -17.85 -11.71 -17.65
CA SER A 412 -17.15 -12.79 -18.36
C SER A 412 -15.65 -12.75 -18.11
N LYS A 413 -15.03 -11.56 -18.20
CA LYS A 413 -13.60 -11.38 -17.93
C LYS A 413 -13.25 -11.72 -16.49
N ALA A 414 -14.08 -11.33 -15.51
CA ALA A 414 -13.89 -11.71 -14.11
C ALA A 414 -13.93 -13.25 -13.94
N ILE A 415 -14.83 -13.92 -14.61
CA ILE A 415 -14.98 -15.39 -14.59
C ILE A 415 -13.79 -16.08 -15.27
N GLU A 416 -13.31 -15.57 -16.41
CA GLU A 416 -12.12 -16.07 -17.11
C GLU A 416 -10.86 -16.01 -16.24
N LEU A 417 -10.76 -15.03 -15.35
CA LEU A 417 -9.68 -14.88 -14.36
C LEU A 417 -9.88 -15.76 -13.11
N ASN A 418 -10.75 -16.79 -13.23
CA ASN A 418 -11.01 -17.79 -12.19
C ASN A 418 -11.55 -17.24 -10.86
N THR A 419 -12.45 -16.25 -10.93
CA THR A 419 -13.19 -15.89 -9.72
C THR A 419 -13.97 -17.08 -9.18
N THR A 420 -13.93 -17.27 -7.87
CA THR A 420 -14.75 -18.27 -7.16
C THR A 420 -15.96 -17.62 -6.48
N ASP A 421 -16.18 -16.34 -6.71
CA ASP A 421 -17.25 -15.59 -6.07
C ASP A 421 -18.61 -15.91 -6.71
N GLY A 422 -19.45 -16.60 -5.96
CA GLY A 422 -20.82 -16.94 -6.38
C GLY A 422 -21.69 -15.71 -6.66
N TYR A 423 -21.41 -14.56 -6.03
CA TYR A 423 -22.09 -13.30 -6.32
C TYR A 423 -21.84 -12.84 -7.76
N VAL A 424 -20.60 -12.90 -8.24
CA VAL A 424 -20.24 -12.52 -9.62
C VAL A 424 -20.98 -13.41 -10.64
N TYR A 425 -20.98 -14.73 -10.42
CA TYR A 425 -21.73 -15.65 -11.27
C TYR A 425 -23.24 -15.37 -11.25
N ASN A 426 -23.80 -15.04 -10.08
CA ASN A 426 -25.21 -14.68 -9.95
C ASN A 426 -25.57 -13.41 -10.72
N LYS A 427 -24.76 -12.35 -10.60
CA LYS A 427 -24.95 -11.11 -11.35
C LYS A 427 -24.78 -11.31 -12.85
N PHE A 428 -23.76 -12.06 -13.26
CA PHE A 428 -23.56 -12.46 -14.67
C PHE A 428 -24.78 -13.17 -15.23
N ALA A 429 -25.29 -14.18 -14.52
CA ALA A 429 -26.48 -14.93 -14.94
C ALA A 429 -27.72 -14.03 -15.03
N THR A 430 -27.87 -13.11 -14.08
CA THR A 430 -28.96 -12.14 -14.09
C THR A 430 -28.85 -11.20 -15.30
N ALA A 431 -27.64 -10.70 -15.62
CA ALA A 431 -27.42 -9.86 -16.80
C ALA A 431 -27.73 -10.62 -18.12
N LEU A 432 -27.36 -11.90 -18.22
CA LEU A 432 -27.71 -12.75 -19.35
C LEU A 432 -29.24 -12.92 -19.48
N TRP A 433 -29.93 -13.11 -18.36
CA TRP A 433 -31.39 -13.21 -18.36
C TRP A 433 -32.06 -11.91 -18.82
N GLN A 434 -31.59 -10.75 -18.38
CA GLN A 434 -32.10 -9.45 -18.84
C GLN A 434 -31.90 -9.23 -20.35
N LYS A 435 -30.92 -9.91 -20.96
CA LYS A 435 -30.68 -9.94 -22.39
C LYS A 435 -31.46 -11.05 -23.14
N ASP A 436 -32.33 -11.77 -22.45
CA ASP A 436 -33.11 -12.91 -22.99
C ASP A 436 -32.24 -14.13 -23.40
N PHE A 437 -30.97 -14.21 -22.88
CA PHE A 437 -30.11 -15.39 -23.06
C PHE A 437 -30.44 -16.45 -21.99
N ILE A 438 -31.61 -17.04 -22.07
CA ILE A 438 -32.22 -17.85 -21.00
C ILE A 438 -31.40 -19.12 -20.70
N GLU A 439 -30.92 -19.83 -21.73
CA GLU A 439 -30.14 -21.07 -21.53
C GLU A 439 -28.79 -20.81 -20.90
N GLU A 440 -28.09 -19.77 -21.36
CA GLU A 440 -26.81 -19.34 -20.82
C GLU A 440 -26.98 -18.86 -19.38
N ALA A 441 -28.04 -18.14 -19.06
CA ALA A 441 -28.37 -17.71 -17.70
C ALA A 441 -28.55 -18.92 -16.77
N ILE A 442 -29.29 -19.95 -17.18
CA ILE A 442 -29.46 -21.17 -16.40
C ILE A 442 -28.13 -21.88 -16.13
N ILE A 443 -27.25 -21.95 -17.14
CA ILE A 443 -25.92 -22.54 -16.98
C ILE A 443 -25.09 -21.71 -15.98
N ALA A 444 -25.12 -20.40 -16.10
CA ALA A 444 -24.39 -19.48 -15.23
C ALA A 444 -24.90 -19.56 -13.77
N PHE A 445 -26.23 -19.61 -13.55
CA PHE A 445 -26.78 -19.82 -12.20
C PHE A 445 -26.39 -21.19 -11.61
N LYS A 446 -26.34 -22.26 -12.39
CA LYS A 446 -25.83 -23.56 -11.92
C LYS A 446 -24.37 -23.50 -11.52
N ASN A 447 -23.55 -22.68 -12.20
CA ASN A 447 -22.18 -22.47 -11.81
C ASN A 447 -22.10 -21.59 -10.53
N ALA A 448 -22.97 -20.58 -10.40
CA ALA A 448 -23.10 -19.80 -9.17
C ALA A 448 -23.43 -20.69 -7.95
N ILE A 449 -24.34 -21.65 -8.10
CA ILE A 449 -24.69 -22.64 -7.06
C ILE A 449 -23.48 -23.50 -6.67
N LYS A 450 -22.63 -23.90 -7.64
CA LYS A 450 -21.40 -24.64 -7.31
C LYS A 450 -20.40 -23.81 -6.52
N ALA A 451 -20.29 -22.51 -6.82
CA ALA A 451 -19.39 -21.58 -6.14
C ALA A 451 -19.90 -21.18 -4.74
N ALA A 452 -21.22 -20.98 -4.61
CA ALA A 452 -21.86 -20.56 -3.38
C ALA A 452 -23.18 -21.33 -3.13
N PRO A 453 -23.10 -22.60 -2.68
CA PRO A 453 -24.29 -23.47 -2.54
C PRO A 453 -25.27 -23.02 -1.45
N ASP A 454 -24.81 -22.20 -0.50
CA ASP A 454 -25.62 -21.73 0.62
C ASP A 454 -26.17 -20.29 0.42
N TYR A 455 -26.02 -19.72 -0.77
CA TYR A 455 -26.47 -18.35 -1.05
C TYR A 455 -27.89 -18.34 -1.65
N ALA A 456 -28.89 -18.11 -0.82
CA ALA A 456 -30.32 -18.15 -1.16
C ALA A 456 -30.74 -17.33 -2.42
N PRO A 457 -30.20 -16.11 -2.66
CA PRO A 457 -30.56 -15.33 -3.85
C PRO A 457 -30.31 -16.03 -5.19
N ILE A 458 -29.28 -16.89 -5.30
CA ILE A 458 -29.00 -17.62 -6.53
C ILE A 458 -30.17 -18.55 -6.89
N TYR A 459 -30.68 -19.29 -5.91
CA TYR A 459 -31.79 -20.19 -6.10
C TYR A 459 -33.07 -19.43 -6.44
N ASN A 460 -33.33 -18.31 -5.77
CA ASN A 460 -34.46 -17.45 -6.10
C ASN A 460 -34.39 -16.95 -7.55
N ASN A 461 -33.25 -16.49 -8.00
CA ASN A 461 -33.09 -15.96 -9.35
C ASN A 461 -33.17 -17.06 -10.41
N LEU A 462 -32.57 -18.23 -10.18
CA LEU A 462 -32.72 -19.39 -11.05
C LEU A 462 -34.20 -19.85 -11.12
N GLY A 463 -34.89 -19.86 -9.98
CA GLY A 463 -36.33 -20.16 -9.91
C GLY A 463 -37.14 -19.17 -10.75
N ALA A 464 -36.83 -17.89 -10.71
CA ALA A 464 -37.48 -16.86 -11.51
C ALA A 464 -37.28 -17.09 -13.03
N VAL A 465 -36.05 -17.47 -13.44
CA VAL A 465 -35.77 -17.84 -14.84
C VAL A 465 -36.60 -19.08 -15.28
N TYR A 466 -36.72 -20.08 -14.41
CA TYR A 466 -37.58 -21.25 -14.72
C TYR A 466 -39.04 -20.87 -14.78
N LEU A 467 -39.52 -19.99 -13.89
CA LEU A 467 -40.93 -19.58 -13.83
C LEU A 467 -41.31 -18.73 -15.04
N ASP A 468 -40.60 -17.62 -15.22
CA ASP A 468 -40.99 -16.57 -16.18
C ASP A 468 -40.35 -16.79 -17.57
N GLY A 469 -39.12 -17.33 -17.64
CA GLY A 469 -38.44 -17.56 -18.92
C GLY A 469 -38.78 -18.88 -19.59
N LYS A 470 -38.94 -19.94 -18.82
CA LYS A 470 -39.16 -21.31 -19.39
C LYS A 470 -40.52 -21.90 -19.07
N GLN A 471 -41.32 -21.32 -18.19
CA GLN A 471 -42.59 -21.88 -17.69
C GLN A 471 -42.41 -23.29 -17.08
N MET A 472 -41.23 -23.56 -16.51
CA MET A 472 -40.87 -24.83 -15.88
C MET A 472 -41.23 -24.79 -14.39
N TYR A 473 -42.55 -24.79 -14.10
CA TYR A 473 -43.08 -24.46 -12.78
C TYR A 473 -42.61 -25.39 -11.65
N HIS A 474 -42.37 -26.68 -11.93
CA HIS A 474 -41.87 -27.61 -10.93
C HIS A 474 -40.43 -27.27 -10.54
N GLN A 475 -39.56 -27.01 -11.53
CA GLN A 475 -38.16 -26.61 -11.25
C GLN A 475 -38.09 -25.24 -10.55
N ALA A 476 -38.96 -24.31 -10.94
CA ALA A 476 -39.07 -23.02 -10.26
C ALA A 476 -39.43 -23.20 -8.78
N LYS A 477 -40.47 -23.99 -8.50
CA LYS A 477 -40.91 -24.33 -7.16
C LYS A 477 -39.73 -24.90 -6.33
N ASP A 478 -39.06 -25.93 -6.84
CA ASP A 478 -37.95 -26.58 -6.13
C ASP A 478 -36.82 -25.60 -5.82
N CYS A 479 -36.52 -24.68 -6.73
CA CYS A 479 -35.54 -23.62 -6.50
C CYS A 479 -35.99 -22.63 -5.41
N PHE A 480 -37.25 -22.17 -5.46
CA PHE A 480 -37.75 -21.25 -4.44
C PHE A 480 -37.84 -21.89 -3.04
N GLU A 481 -38.24 -23.17 -2.98
CA GLU A 481 -38.24 -23.93 -1.72
C GLU A 481 -36.80 -24.02 -1.15
N LYS A 482 -35.80 -24.24 -2.00
CA LYS A 482 -34.41 -24.26 -1.56
C LYS A 482 -33.96 -22.87 -1.10
N ALA A 483 -34.39 -21.81 -1.77
CA ALA A 483 -34.06 -20.44 -1.33
C ALA A 483 -34.61 -20.12 0.06
N VAL A 484 -35.90 -20.51 0.34
CA VAL A 484 -36.52 -20.29 1.66
C VAL A 484 -35.98 -21.23 2.74
N GLU A 485 -35.48 -22.41 2.37
CA GLU A 485 -34.78 -23.31 3.29
C GLU A 485 -33.44 -22.70 3.76
N LEU A 486 -32.73 -22.04 2.83
CA LEU A 486 -31.44 -21.38 3.13
C LEU A 486 -31.60 -20.05 3.87
N ASP A 487 -32.66 -19.31 3.58
CA ASP A 487 -32.99 -18.05 4.27
C ASP A 487 -34.50 -17.98 4.54
N GLU A 488 -34.90 -18.41 5.75
CA GLU A 488 -36.29 -18.36 6.22
C GLU A 488 -36.86 -16.94 6.33
N THR A 489 -36.04 -15.93 6.18
CA THR A 489 -36.43 -14.51 6.26
C THR A 489 -36.50 -13.82 4.89
N TYR A 490 -36.29 -14.55 3.81
CA TYR A 490 -36.25 -14.01 2.45
C TYR A 490 -37.66 -13.87 1.87
N ALA A 491 -38.31 -12.73 2.10
CA ALA A 491 -39.71 -12.46 1.71
C ALA A 491 -39.96 -12.65 0.20
N MET A 492 -39.04 -12.22 -0.66
CA MET A 492 -39.16 -12.34 -2.11
C MET A 492 -39.17 -13.82 -2.56
N ALA A 493 -38.37 -14.68 -1.95
CA ALA A 493 -38.35 -16.10 -2.27
C ALA A 493 -39.70 -16.80 -1.88
N TYR A 494 -40.26 -16.43 -0.74
CA TYR A 494 -41.62 -16.90 -0.38
C TYR A 494 -42.68 -16.41 -1.37
N PHE A 495 -42.62 -15.15 -1.78
CA PHE A 495 -43.54 -14.61 -2.77
C PHE A 495 -43.42 -15.36 -4.09
N ASN A 496 -42.22 -15.58 -4.61
CA ASN A 496 -42.00 -16.31 -5.86
C ASN A 496 -42.38 -17.80 -5.75
N ALA A 497 -42.19 -18.43 -4.58
CA ALA A 497 -42.71 -19.77 -4.34
C ALA A 497 -44.23 -19.79 -4.45
N GLY A 498 -44.91 -18.79 -3.86
CA GLY A 498 -46.35 -18.61 -4.02
C GLY A 498 -46.80 -18.55 -5.47
N ARG A 499 -46.12 -17.75 -6.32
CA ARG A 499 -46.33 -17.67 -7.78
C ARG A 499 -46.15 -19.04 -8.46
N ALA A 500 -45.12 -19.78 -8.12
CA ALA A 500 -44.85 -21.08 -8.70
C ALA A 500 -45.98 -22.10 -8.35
N TYR A 501 -46.44 -22.12 -7.10
CA TYR A 501 -47.57 -22.96 -6.68
C TYR A 501 -48.89 -22.55 -7.33
N GLU A 502 -49.12 -21.27 -7.51
CA GLU A 502 -50.28 -20.75 -8.25
C GLU A 502 -50.30 -21.26 -9.71
N MET A 503 -49.14 -21.19 -10.40
CA MET A 503 -49.01 -21.71 -11.76
C MET A 503 -49.14 -23.23 -11.85
N LEU A 504 -48.87 -23.94 -10.75
CA LEU A 504 -49.14 -25.37 -10.61
C LEU A 504 -50.59 -25.70 -10.21
N ASN A 505 -51.44 -24.68 -10.07
CA ASN A 505 -52.84 -24.77 -9.62
C ASN A 505 -52.99 -25.32 -8.18
N ASP A 506 -51.97 -25.25 -7.36
CA ASP A 506 -52.02 -25.56 -5.92
C ASP A 506 -52.29 -24.29 -5.12
N LYS A 507 -53.55 -23.87 -5.09
CA LYS A 507 -54.02 -22.64 -4.44
C LYS A 507 -53.78 -22.65 -2.94
N VAL A 508 -53.76 -23.81 -2.27
CA VAL A 508 -53.56 -23.91 -0.83
C VAL A 508 -52.12 -23.61 -0.46
N SER A 509 -51.17 -24.23 -1.16
CA SER A 509 -49.77 -23.98 -0.97
C SER A 509 -49.40 -22.53 -1.38
N ALA A 510 -49.93 -22.04 -2.50
CA ALA A 510 -49.75 -20.67 -2.94
C ALA A 510 -50.15 -19.66 -1.85
N ALA A 511 -51.35 -19.79 -1.29
CA ALA A 511 -51.82 -18.91 -0.21
C ALA A 511 -50.94 -18.99 1.07
N LYS A 512 -50.45 -20.18 1.40
CA LYS A 512 -49.49 -20.35 2.53
C LYS A 512 -48.21 -19.59 2.30
N TYR A 513 -47.59 -19.72 1.14
CA TYR A 513 -46.31 -19.04 0.82
C TYR A 513 -46.49 -17.53 0.68
N TYR A 514 -47.53 -17.04 0.03
CA TYR A 514 -47.89 -15.63 -0.03
C TYR A 514 -48.17 -15.04 1.37
N GLY A 515 -48.88 -15.79 2.23
CA GLY A 515 -49.13 -15.38 3.61
C GLY A 515 -47.83 -15.19 4.40
N LYS A 516 -46.86 -16.09 4.22
CA LYS A 516 -45.53 -15.94 4.84
C LYS A 516 -44.74 -14.77 4.26
N ALA A 517 -44.78 -14.58 2.94
CA ALA A 517 -44.19 -13.43 2.29
C ALA A 517 -44.75 -12.10 2.82
N LEU A 518 -46.07 -12.01 2.99
CA LEU A 518 -46.76 -10.84 3.55
C LEU A 518 -46.30 -10.55 5.01
N GLU A 519 -46.20 -11.59 5.84
CA GLU A 519 -45.72 -11.47 7.22
C GLU A 519 -44.30 -10.86 7.27
N LEU A 520 -43.38 -11.41 6.47
CA LEU A 520 -42.01 -10.97 6.40
C LEU A 520 -41.86 -9.56 5.78
N ASN A 521 -42.69 -9.26 4.74
CA ASN A 521 -42.64 -7.98 4.05
C ASN A 521 -43.11 -6.79 4.93
N LYS A 522 -43.97 -7.04 5.94
CA LYS A 522 -44.34 -6.01 6.93
C LYS A 522 -43.16 -5.47 7.69
N VAL A 523 -42.09 -6.27 7.86
CA VAL A 523 -40.87 -5.90 8.56
C VAL A 523 -39.80 -5.37 7.61
N LYS A 524 -39.54 -6.14 6.52
CA LYS A 524 -38.37 -5.88 5.63
C LYS A 524 -38.69 -4.95 4.45
N LYS A 525 -39.94 -4.84 4.02
CA LYS A 525 -40.37 -4.04 2.87
C LYS A 525 -39.61 -4.35 1.58
N GLU A 526 -39.25 -5.60 1.35
CA GLU A 526 -38.56 -6.08 0.14
C GLU A 526 -39.44 -6.04 -1.12
N ILE A 527 -40.71 -6.34 -0.93
CA ILE A 527 -41.72 -6.40 -2.02
C ILE A 527 -42.45 -5.07 -2.02
N LYS A 528 -42.29 -4.30 -3.11
CA LYS A 528 -42.90 -2.98 -3.31
C LYS A 528 -43.98 -3.09 -4.35
N ASP A 529 -44.98 -2.21 -4.25
CA ASP A 529 -46.05 -2.00 -5.25
C ASP A 529 -46.89 -3.24 -5.58
N ILE A 530 -46.87 -4.28 -4.73
CA ILE A 530 -47.68 -5.52 -4.90
C ILE A 530 -48.60 -5.69 -3.69
N ASP A 531 -49.92 -5.75 -3.92
CA ASP A 531 -50.90 -6.08 -2.88
C ASP A 531 -51.03 -7.60 -2.75
N ILE A 532 -50.18 -8.16 -1.87
CA ILE A 532 -50.17 -9.60 -1.60
C ILE A 532 -51.51 -10.06 -0.99
N GLU A 533 -52.19 -9.20 -0.21
CA GLU A 533 -53.49 -9.53 0.41
C GLU A 533 -54.57 -9.68 -0.68
N GLU A 534 -54.56 -8.83 -1.70
CA GLU A 534 -55.47 -8.94 -2.85
C GLU A 534 -55.19 -10.21 -3.64
N ILE A 535 -53.92 -10.54 -3.89
CA ILE A 535 -53.55 -11.79 -4.58
C ILE A 535 -54.09 -13.02 -3.83
N ILE A 536 -53.90 -13.06 -2.50
CA ILE A 536 -54.44 -14.19 -1.69
C ILE A 536 -55.96 -14.29 -1.78
N ARG A 537 -56.67 -13.17 -1.78
CA ARG A 537 -58.13 -13.17 -1.94
C ARG A 537 -58.54 -13.71 -3.32
N SER A 538 -57.90 -13.24 -4.38
CA SER A 538 -58.23 -13.63 -5.77
C SER A 538 -58.01 -15.13 -6.04
N LEU A 539 -57.10 -15.80 -5.32
CA LEU A 539 -56.88 -17.24 -5.47
C LEU A 539 -58.17 -18.08 -5.20
N PHE A 540 -59.06 -17.59 -4.36
CA PHE A 540 -60.27 -18.31 -3.91
C PHE A 540 -61.56 -17.65 -4.40
N GLU A 541 -61.50 -16.49 -5.06
CA GLU A 541 -62.67 -15.93 -5.78
C GLU A 541 -62.90 -16.72 -7.07
N VAL A 542 -64.15 -17.19 -7.28
CA VAL A 542 -64.56 -18.00 -8.42
C VAL A 542 -65.18 -17.11 -9.52
#